data_49e4616d6e8c3c02b4e8b0ef83294867
#
_entry.id   49e4616d6e8c3c02b4e8b0ef83294867
#
_cell.length_a   1.000
_cell.length_b   1.000
_cell.length_c   1.000
_cell.angle_alpha   90.00
_cell.angle_beta   90.00
_cell.angle_gamma   90.00
#
_symmetry.space_group_name_H-M   'P 1'
#
loop_
_entity.id
_entity.type
_entity.pdbx_description
1 polymer ?
#
loop_
_entity_poly.entity_id
_entity_poly.type
_entity_poly.pdbx_seq_one_letter_code
_entity_poly.pdbx_strand_id
1 'polypeptide(L)'
;FSQRRTAASHEGTSILTMLTSFQEEQEGADIHVTAPSVPRPEDLTSALEIFRTIDHPVARFLGRTAAFDLRHVEGNLYLRPSKERSDVQHLWMRSRSRIPEQTSQTVHRALLAYVCDQVMLEPVLRSQGLSWRSEGMSLATLDHAQWFHRNVDIGDWLLYVQDSPSSRGGRGMARAQVFDSSGGLVSTIAQEGMVRMPTDSGVDAGSGRWRIRMGEGDDGSAIPG
;
A
#
# COMPACT_ATOMS: atom_id res chain seq x y z
N PHE A 1 -0.17 29.01 -5.64
CA PHE A 1 0.74 28.00 -5.04
C PHE A 1 0.86 28.24 -3.54
N SER A 2 0.62 27.22 -2.72
CA SER A 2 0.83 27.27 -1.27
C SER A 2 1.52 26.01 -0.79
N GLN A 3 2.23 26.11 0.36
CA GLN A 3 2.87 24.97 1.00
C GLN A 3 2.40 24.85 2.45
N ARG A 4 2.31 23.64 2.94
CA ARG A 4 2.03 23.34 4.33
C ARG A 4 3.03 22.33 4.87
N ARG A 5 3.52 22.57 6.05
CA ARG A 5 4.29 21.60 6.84
C ARG A 5 3.39 21.07 7.95
N THR A 6 3.28 19.75 8.03
CA THR A 6 2.58 19.06 9.10
C THR A 6 3.58 18.22 9.88
N ALA A 7 3.50 18.25 11.20
CA ALA A 7 4.29 17.38 12.08
C ALA A 7 3.34 16.66 13.03
N ALA A 8 3.58 15.38 13.25
CA ALA A 8 2.91 14.61 14.28
C ALA A 8 3.94 14.15 15.31
N SER A 9 3.55 14.17 16.59
CA SER A 9 4.38 13.71 17.69
C SER A 9 3.57 12.86 18.65
N HIS A 10 4.23 11.95 19.32
CA HIS A 10 3.68 11.14 20.40
C HIS A 10 4.60 11.26 21.61
N GLU A 11 4.06 11.67 22.75
CA GLU A 11 4.82 11.89 24.00
C GLU A 11 6.07 12.78 23.80
N GLY A 12 5.94 13.84 23.01
CA GLY A 12 7.02 14.77 22.70
C GLY A 12 8.03 14.30 21.64
N THR A 13 7.95 13.05 21.19
CA THR A 13 8.80 12.50 20.13
C THR A 13 8.15 12.70 18.77
N SER A 14 8.87 13.30 17.81
CA SER A 14 8.40 13.45 16.45
C SER A 14 8.32 12.07 15.78
N ILE A 15 7.14 11.74 15.21
CA ILE A 15 6.90 10.47 14.52
C ILE A 15 6.67 10.65 13.02
N LEU A 16 6.30 11.87 12.58
CA LEU A 16 6.05 12.18 11.18
C LEU A 16 6.32 13.66 10.90
N THR A 17 6.96 13.94 9.79
CA THR A 17 6.96 15.27 9.17
C THR A 17 6.52 15.13 7.72
N MET A 18 5.56 15.94 7.30
CA MET A 18 5.06 15.98 5.94
C MET A 18 5.14 17.39 5.38
N LEU A 19 5.59 17.52 4.14
CA LEU A 19 5.51 18.76 3.36
C LEU A 19 4.53 18.54 2.21
N THR A 20 3.55 19.43 2.10
CA THR A 20 2.53 19.35 1.04
C THR A 20 2.47 20.66 0.28
N SER A 21 2.48 20.57 -1.05
CA SER A 21 2.34 21.70 -1.98
C SER A 21 0.97 21.65 -2.65
N PHE A 22 0.34 22.81 -2.78
CA PHE A 22 -0.96 22.98 -3.42
C PHE A 22 -0.87 24.02 -4.52
N GLN A 23 -1.55 23.76 -5.61
CA GLN A 23 -1.71 24.66 -6.74
C GLN A 23 -3.18 24.67 -7.18
N GLU A 24 -3.68 25.81 -7.59
CA GLU A 24 -4.94 25.91 -8.29
C GLU A 24 -4.83 25.27 -9.67
N GLU A 25 -5.92 24.66 -10.13
CA GLU A 25 -5.98 24.01 -11.43
C GLU A 25 -5.75 25.05 -12.53
N GLN A 26 -4.95 24.69 -13.52
CA GLN A 26 -4.61 25.55 -14.65
C GLN A 26 -4.72 24.76 -15.95
N GLU A 27 -5.07 25.45 -17.01
CA GLU A 27 -5.02 24.88 -18.36
C GLU A 27 -3.56 24.65 -18.79
N GLY A 28 -3.33 23.58 -19.57
CA GLY A 28 -2.00 23.24 -20.06
C GLY A 28 -2.00 22.00 -20.93
N ALA A 29 -0.82 21.55 -21.33
CA ALA A 29 -0.66 20.30 -22.04
C ALA A 29 -1.01 19.12 -21.14
N ASP A 30 -1.71 18.13 -21.69
CA ASP A 30 -2.06 16.88 -21.03
C ASP A 30 -1.31 15.72 -21.71
N ILE A 31 -0.13 15.41 -21.19
CA ILE A 31 0.75 14.38 -21.73
C ILE A 31 1.12 13.43 -20.56
N HIS A 32 0.85 12.16 -20.74
CA HIS A 32 1.22 11.13 -19.75
C HIS A 32 1.57 9.81 -20.44
N VAL A 33 2.19 8.89 -19.71
CA VAL A 33 2.47 7.53 -20.17
C VAL A 33 1.16 6.74 -20.32
N THR A 34 1.16 5.79 -21.25
CA THR A 34 -0.01 4.93 -21.49
C THR A 34 -0.07 3.83 -20.42
N ALA A 35 -1.26 3.58 -19.89
CA ALA A 35 -1.51 2.46 -19.00
C ALA A 35 -1.20 1.12 -19.72
N PRO A 36 -0.53 0.16 -19.07
CA PRO A 36 -0.29 -1.15 -19.66
C PRO A 36 -1.61 -1.93 -19.80
N SER A 37 -1.64 -2.83 -20.79
CA SER A 37 -2.76 -3.77 -20.93
C SER A 37 -2.59 -4.91 -19.93
N VAL A 38 -3.53 -5.05 -19.01
CA VAL A 38 -3.57 -6.09 -17.99
C VAL A 38 -4.97 -6.71 -17.94
N PRO A 39 -5.15 -7.91 -17.36
CA PRO A 39 -6.47 -8.49 -17.12
C PRO A 39 -7.37 -7.53 -16.35
N ARG A 40 -8.65 -7.53 -16.68
CA ARG A 40 -9.63 -6.69 -16.00
C ARG A 40 -9.83 -7.12 -14.56
N PRO A 41 -10.21 -6.21 -13.66
CA PRO A 41 -10.38 -6.56 -12.25
C PRO A 41 -11.45 -7.64 -12.04
N GLU A 42 -12.48 -7.72 -12.88
CA GLU A 42 -13.53 -8.74 -12.81
C GLU A 42 -12.99 -10.17 -13.03
N ASP A 43 -11.89 -10.30 -13.77
CA ASP A 43 -11.26 -11.59 -14.09
C ASP A 43 -10.26 -12.05 -13.00
N LEU A 44 -10.05 -11.25 -11.95
CA LEU A 44 -9.07 -11.47 -10.89
C LEU A 44 -9.72 -11.75 -9.52
N THR A 45 -9.07 -12.59 -8.73
CA THR A 45 -9.54 -12.92 -7.37
C THR A 45 -9.33 -11.75 -6.42
N SER A 46 -10.37 -11.37 -5.68
CA SER A 46 -10.31 -10.35 -4.65
C SER A 46 -9.48 -10.80 -3.44
N ALA A 47 -8.67 -9.88 -2.88
CA ALA A 47 -7.99 -10.10 -1.61
C ALA A 47 -8.96 -10.43 -0.48
N LEU A 48 -10.17 -9.87 -0.50
CA LEU A 48 -11.22 -10.15 0.48
C LEU A 48 -11.71 -11.61 0.42
N GLU A 49 -11.78 -12.20 -0.76
CA GLU A 49 -12.10 -13.60 -0.96
C GLU A 49 -10.99 -14.48 -0.42
N ILE A 50 -9.73 -14.14 -0.71
CA ILE A 50 -8.56 -14.84 -0.21
C ILE A 50 -8.53 -14.83 1.32
N PHE A 51 -8.72 -13.68 1.95
CA PHE A 51 -8.74 -13.59 3.43
C PHE A 51 -9.81 -14.46 4.08
N ARG A 52 -10.95 -14.67 3.43
CA ARG A 52 -12.02 -15.56 3.93
C ARG A 52 -11.62 -17.04 3.93
N THR A 53 -10.68 -17.45 3.08
CA THR A 53 -10.20 -18.84 3.01
C THR A 53 -9.08 -19.15 3.99
N ILE A 54 -8.48 -18.11 4.62
CA ILE A 54 -7.35 -18.26 5.52
C ILE A 54 -7.87 -18.40 6.96
N ASP A 55 -7.63 -19.55 7.58
CA ASP A 55 -7.94 -19.79 8.99
C ASP A 55 -6.87 -19.14 9.89
N HIS A 56 -6.97 -17.83 10.04
CA HIS A 56 -6.09 -17.03 10.89
C HIS A 56 -6.83 -15.78 11.40
N PRO A 57 -6.70 -15.39 12.69
CA PRO A 57 -7.41 -14.24 13.26
C PRO A 57 -7.20 -12.93 12.47
N VAL A 58 -5.97 -12.64 12.06
CA VAL A 58 -5.64 -11.44 11.26
C VAL A 58 -6.35 -11.46 9.90
N ALA A 59 -6.38 -12.61 9.21
CA ALA A 59 -7.07 -12.72 7.93
C ALA A 59 -8.60 -12.53 8.09
N ARG A 60 -9.19 -13.11 9.14
CA ARG A 60 -10.60 -12.89 9.49
C ARG A 60 -10.89 -11.42 9.80
N PHE A 61 -9.99 -10.76 10.52
CA PHE A 61 -10.09 -9.32 10.79
C PHE A 61 -10.04 -8.51 9.48
N LEU A 62 -9.01 -8.71 8.65
CA LEU A 62 -8.86 -8.02 7.36
C LEU A 62 -10.05 -8.28 6.42
N GLY A 63 -10.54 -9.51 6.32
CA GLY A 63 -11.72 -9.86 5.51
C GLY A 63 -12.99 -9.10 5.92
N ARG A 64 -13.09 -8.66 7.18
CA ARG A 64 -14.21 -7.87 7.71
C ARG A 64 -13.99 -6.38 7.61
N THR A 65 -12.78 -5.90 7.89
CA THR A 65 -12.48 -4.47 8.13
C THR A 65 -11.73 -3.80 7.00
N ALA A 66 -11.14 -4.55 6.04
CA ALA A 66 -10.43 -3.95 4.92
C ALA A 66 -11.37 -3.00 4.14
N ALA A 67 -10.94 -1.76 4.01
CA ALA A 67 -11.72 -0.69 3.38
C ALA A 67 -11.65 -0.73 1.84
N PHE A 68 -10.73 -1.51 1.28
CA PHE A 68 -10.46 -1.57 -0.16
C PHE A 68 -10.52 -3.01 -0.68
N ASP A 69 -10.98 -3.16 -1.92
CA ASP A 69 -10.87 -4.38 -2.70
C ASP A 69 -9.58 -4.31 -3.54
N LEU A 70 -8.67 -5.24 -3.31
CA LEU A 70 -7.37 -5.35 -3.98
C LEU A 70 -7.36 -6.61 -4.83
N ARG A 71 -6.88 -6.53 -6.08
CA ARG A 71 -6.80 -7.65 -7.02
C ARG A 71 -5.48 -7.64 -7.75
N HIS A 72 -4.62 -8.59 -7.43
CA HIS A 72 -3.26 -8.70 -7.96
C HIS A 72 -3.25 -9.44 -9.30
N VAL A 73 -2.58 -8.88 -10.30
CA VAL A 73 -2.43 -9.49 -11.63
C VAL A 73 -1.46 -10.68 -11.57
N GLU A 74 -0.28 -10.50 -10.99
CA GLU A 74 0.75 -11.54 -10.85
C GLU A 74 0.53 -12.47 -9.65
N GLY A 75 -0.65 -12.41 -9.03
CA GLY A 75 -0.97 -13.13 -7.81
C GLY A 75 -0.47 -12.42 -6.54
N ASN A 76 -1.09 -12.73 -5.43
CA ASN A 76 -0.82 -12.09 -4.14
C ASN A 76 0.38 -12.70 -3.41
N LEU A 77 0.91 -11.93 -2.44
CA LEU A 77 2.02 -12.34 -1.57
C LEU A 77 1.58 -12.64 -0.13
N TYR A 78 0.28 -12.81 0.13
CA TYR A 78 -0.23 -12.92 1.51
C TYR A 78 0.29 -14.15 2.26
N LEU A 79 0.35 -15.31 1.62
CA LEU A 79 0.72 -16.57 2.26
C LEU A 79 2.04 -17.15 1.79
N ARG A 80 2.42 -16.90 0.55
CA ARG A 80 3.58 -17.51 -0.09
C ARG A 80 4.26 -16.50 -1.00
N PRO A 81 5.58 -16.61 -1.19
CA PRO A 81 6.28 -15.87 -2.22
C PRO A 81 5.72 -16.19 -3.61
N SER A 82 5.95 -15.29 -4.56
CA SER A 82 5.72 -15.58 -5.97
C SER A 82 6.59 -16.76 -6.43
N LYS A 83 6.10 -17.54 -7.40
CA LYS A 83 6.87 -18.61 -8.00
C LYS A 83 8.12 -18.10 -8.71
N GLU A 84 8.00 -16.94 -9.32
CA GLU A 84 9.09 -16.25 -10.01
C GLU A 84 9.35 -14.91 -9.32
N ARG A 85 10.62 -14.54 -9.22
CA ARG A 85 11.02 -13.22 -8.73
C ARG A 85 10.76 -12.21 -9.84
N SER A 86 10.17 -11.09 -9.47
CA SER A 86 9.93 -9.96 -10.35
C SER A 86 10.04 -8.68 -9.55
N ASP A 87 10.55 -7.64 -10.15
CA ASP A 87 10.55 -6.28 -9.60
C ASP A 87 9.30 -5.49 -10.00
N VAL A 88 8.43 -6.07 -10.81
CA VAL A 88 7.20 -5.45 -11.31
C VAL A 88 5.97 -6.11 -10.71
N GLN A 89 4.95 -5.32 -10.42
CA GLN A 89 3.65 -5.76 -9.95
C GLN A 89 2.55 -4.85 -10.50
N HIS A 90 1.43 -5.46 -10.87
CA HIS A 90 0.20 -4.74 -11.22
C HIS A 90 -0.92 -5.17 -10.27
N LEU A 91 -1.69 -4.20 -9.82
CA LEU A 91 -2.88 -4.49 -9.04
C LEU A 91 -3.98 -3.48 -9.30
N TRP A 92 -5.21 -3.96 -9.28
CA TRP A 92 -6.40 -3.13 -9.25
C TRP A 92 -6.84 -2.87 -7.83
N MET A 93 -7.34 -1.66 -7.58
CA MET A 93 -7.85 -1.25 -6.29
C MET A 93 -9.04 -0.32 -6.43
N ARG A 94 -10.01 -0.50 -5.53
CA ARG A 94 -11.10 0.48 -5.30
C ARG A 94 -11.58 0.43 -3.87
N SER A 95 -12.30 1.48 -3.45
CA SER A 95 -13.03 1.45 -2.18
C SER A 95 -14.08 0.33 -2.18
N ARG A 96 -14.16 -0.39 -1.08
CA ARG A 96 -15.19 -1.41 -0.86
C ARG A 96 -16.57 -0.80 -0.60
N SER A 97 -16.59 0.33 0.08
CA SER A 97 -17.81 1.06 0.38
C SER A 97 -18.08 2.08 -0.72
N ARG A 98 -19.37 2.33 -0.98
CA ARG A 98 -19.77 3.41 -1.88
C ARG A 98 -19.28 4.75 -1.34
N ILE A 99 -18.61 5.50 -2.17
CA ILE A 99 -18.22 6.88 -1.87
C ILE A 99 -19.38 7.80 -2.25
N PRO A 100 -19.84 8.70 -1.36
CA PRO A 100 -20.88 9.65 -1.72
C PRO A 100 -20.46 10.57 -2.87
N GLU A 101 -21.38 10.87 -3.79
CA GLU A 101 -21.09 11.66 -5.01
C GLU A 101 -20.53 13.06 -4.72
N GLN A 102 -20.91 13.66 -3.58
CA GLN A 102 -20.43 14.99 -3.19
C GLN A 102 -19.13 14.96 -2.40
N THR A 103 -18.44 13.81 -2.33
CA THR A 103 -17.17 13.70 -1.63
C THR A 103 -16.11 14.59 -2.31
N SER A 104 -15.43 15.43 -1.53
CA SER A 104 -14.45 16.35 -2.07
C SER A 104 -13.22 15.62 -2.60
N GLN A 105 -12.53 16.21 -3.58
CA GLN A 105 -11.26 15.67 -4.09
C GLN A 105 -10.19 15.56 -3.00
N THR A 106 -10.21 16.37 -1.98
CA THR A 106 -9.33 16.25 -0.81
C THR A 106 -9.49 14.89 -0.13
N VAL A 107 -10.73 14.42 0.05
CA VAL A 107 -11.00 13.12 0.66
C VAL A 107 -10.60 11.98 -0.27
N HIS A 108 -10.92 12.03 -1.56
CA HIS A 108 -10.49 11.03 -2.53
C HIS A 108 -8.95 10.88 -2.55
N ARG A 109 -8.21 11.99 -2.59
CA ARG A 109 -6.75 12.01 -2.56
C ARG A 109 -6.19 11.49 -1.24
N ALA A 110 -6.80 11.83 -0.11
CA ALA A 110 -6.40 11.31 1.21
C ALA A 110 -6.62 9.80 1.33
N LEU A 111 -7.72 9.27 0.81
CA LEU A 111 -7.99 7.83 0.77
C LEU A 111 -7.01 7.10 -0.16
N LEU A 112 -6.66 7.70 -1.30
CA LEU A 112 -5.63 7.16 -2.19
C LEU A 112 -4.26 7.12 -1.48
N ALA A 113 -3.85 8.19 -0.80
CA ALA A 113 -2.62 8.24 -0.03
C ALA A 113 -2.60 7.21 1.12
N TYR A 114 -3.74 7.00 1.79
CA TYR A 114 -3.86 5.98 2.84
C TYR A 114 -3.67 4.56 2.31
N VAL A 115 -4.33 4.22 1.20
CA VAL A 115 -4.33 2.84 0.72
C VAL A 115 -3.05 2.48 -0.03
N CYS A 116 -2.37 3.42 -0.66
CA CYS A 116 -1.15 3.11 -1.39
C CYS A 116 -0.06 2.54 -0.48
N ASP A 117 0.06 3.00 0.77
CA ASP A 117 1.03 2.49 1.73
C ASP A 117 0.88 0.97 2.01
N GLN A 118 -0.33 0.44 1.88
CA GLN A 118 -0.60 -0.98 2.12
C GLN A 118 0.07 -1.92 1.11
N VAL A 119 0.38 -1.45 -0.10
CA VAL A 119 0.84 -2.28 -1.23
C VAL A 119 2.18 -1.82 -1.83
N MET A 120 2.68 -0.63 -1.44
CA MET A 120 3.86 -0.05 -2.08
C MET A 120 5.13 -0.87 -1.95
N LEU A 121 5.32 -1.62 -0.87
CA LEU A 121 6.52 -2.43 -0.67
C LEU A 121 6.40 -3.87 -1.21
N GLU A 122 5.28 -4.25 -1.80
CA GLU A 122 5.10 -5.59 -2.37
C GLU A 122 6.05 -5.90 -3.54
N PRO A 123 6.36 -4.97 -4.47
CA PRO A 123 7.36 -5.24 -5.51
C PRO A 123 8.75 -5.54 -4.92
N VAL A 124 9.12 -4.89 -3.80
CA VAL A 124 10.36 -5.17 -3.07
C VAL A 124 10.34 -6.60 -2.51
N LEU A 125 9.24 -7.02 -1.90
CA LEU A 125 9.09 -8.39 -1.40
C LEU A 125 9.15 -9.39 -2.54
N ARG A 126 8.46 -9.12 -3.64
CA ARG A 126 8.42 -9.96 -4.84
C ARG A 126 9.81 -10.15 -5.44
N SER A 127 10.59 -9.08 -5.58
CA SER A 127 11.96 -9.13 -6.13
C SER A 127 12.92 -9.96 -5.27
N GLN A 128 12.70 -9.97 -3.95
CA GLN A 128 13.47 -10.75 -3.00
C GLN A 128 12.98 -12.20 -2.83
N GLY A 129 11.81 -12.55 -3.40
CA GLY A 129 11.18 -13.85 -3.20
C GLY A 129 10.60 -14.00 -1.79
N LEU A 130 10.06 -12.92 -1.24
CA LEU A 130 9.43 -12.87 0.08
C LEU A 130 7.91 -12.77 -0.02
N SER A 131 7.24 -13.03 1.08
CA SER A 131 5.80 -12.87 1.27
C SER A 131 5.51 -12.15 2.59
N TRP A 132 4.29 -11.69 2.79
CA TRP A 132 3.86 -11.11 4.07
C TRP A 132 4.00 -12.08 5.26
N ARG A 133 4.08 -13.39 5.00
CA ARG A 133 4.29 -14.43 6.00
C ARG A 133 5.75 -14.89 6.13
N SER A 134 6.70 -14.26 5.46
CA SER A 134 8.12 -14.59 5.63
C SER A 134 8.53 -14.43 7.10
N GLU A 135 8.95 -15.52 7.72
CA GLU A 135 9.21 -15.58 9.15
C GLU A 135 10.38 -14.67 9.54
N GLY A 136 10.18 -13.91 10.62
CA GLY A 136 11.19 -12.99 11.15
C GLY A 136 11.43 -11.74 10.32
N MET A 137 10.70 -11.53 9.22
CA MET A 137 10.79 -10.32 8.42
C MET A 137 10.34 -9.10 9.22
N SER A 138 11.10 -8.01 9.10
CA SER A 138 10.73 -6.68 9.59
C SER A 138 10.57 -5.74 8.41
N LEU A 139 9.40 -5.12 8.31
CA LEU A 139 9.03 -4.20 7.24
C LEU A 139 8.50 -2.90 7.84
N ALA A 140 8.98 -1.77 7.36
CA ALA A 140 8.47 -0.45 7.76
C ALA A 140 8.73 0.58 6.66
N THR A 141 7.79 1.48 6.44
CA THR A 141 7.96 2.66 5.59
C THR A 141 8.93 3.63 6.23
N LEU A 142 9.88 4.14 5.47
CA LEU A 142 10.86 5.16 5.89
C LEU A 142 10.45 6.55 5.38
N ASP A 143 10.09 6.63 4.12
CA ASP A 143 9.58 7.85 3.49
C ASP A 143 8.56 7.54 2.41
N HIS A 144 7.79 8.55 2.02
CA HIS A 144 6.75 8.43 1.01
C HIS A 144 6.58 9.77 0.30
N ALA A 145 6.58 9.76 -1.01
CA ALA A 145 6.28 10.93 -1.84
C ALA A 145 5.17 10.58 -2.84
N GLN A 146 4.21 11.51 -3.01
CA GLN A 146 3.09 11.31 -3.92
C GLN A 146 2.75 12.60 -4.66
N TRP A 147 2.53 12.50 -5.96
CA TRP A 147 2.09 13.56 -6.84
C TRP A 147 0.73 13.21 -7.42
N PHE A 148 -0.23 14.12 -7.31
CA PHE A 148 -1.56 14.00 -7.90
C PHE A 148 -1.60 14.80 -9.20
N HIS A 149 -1.93 14.16 -10.31
CA HIS A 149 -1.93 14.76 -11.64
C HIS A 149 -3.35 15.12 -12.10
N ARG A 150 -4.35 14.39 -11.60
CA ARG A 150 -5.76 14.53 -11.98
C ARG A 150 -6.67 14.38 -10.77
N ASN A 151 -7.96 14.62 -10.98
CA ASN A 151 -8.97 14.21 -10.03
C ASN A 151 -9.01 12.69 -9.91
N VAL A 152 -9.29 12.21 -8.71
CA VAL A 152 -9.32 10.79 -8.36
C VAL A 152 -10.74 10.42 -8.03
N ASP A 153 -11.24 9.29 -8.53
CA ASP A 153 -12.40 8.60 -7.98
C ASP A 153 -11.95 7.30 -7.31
N ILE A 154 -11.83 7.31 -5.99
CA ILE A 154 -11.42 6.14 -5.21
C ILE A 154 -12.52 5.06 -5.14
N GLY A 155 -13.74 5.38 -5.56
CA GLY A 155 -14.87 4.46 -5.68
C GLY A 155 -14.83 3.64 -6.98
N ASP A 156 -14.09 4.09 -7.97
CA ASP A 156 -13.87 3.36 -9.22
C ASP A 156 -12.55 2.58 -9.17
N TRP A 157 -12.35 1.67 -10.15
CA TRP A 157 -11.13 0.90 -10.25
C TRP A 157 -9.93 1.77 -10.65
N LEU A 158 -8.88 1.67 -9.84
CA LEU A 158 -7.57 2.27 -10.12
C LEU A 158 -6.56 1.17 -10.36
N LEU A 159 -5.79 1.28 -11.46
CA LEU A 159 -4.70 0.37 -11.78
C LEU A 159 -3.39 0.93 -11.21
N TYR A 160 -2.76 0.19 -10.33
CA TYR A 160 -1.39 0.43 -9.85
C TYR A 160 -0.41 -0.35 -10.72
N VAL A 161 0.51 0.36 -11.32
CA VAL A 161 1.67 -0.17 -12.03
C VAL A 161 2.88 0.13 -11.16
N GLN A 162 3.45 -0.89 -10.55
CA GLN A 162 4.48 -0.77 -9.52
C GLN A 162 5.77 -1.42 -9.97
N ASP A 163 6.90 -0.83 -9.58
CA ASP A 163 8.23 -1.44 -9.72
C ASP A 163 9.11 -1.22 -8.49
N SER A 164 10.16 -2.05 -8.36
CA SER A 164 11.19 -1.94 -7.34
C SER A 164 12.56 -1.78 -7.99
N PRO A 165 13.03 -0.56 -8.25
CA PRO A 165 14.30 -0.32 -8.94
C PRO A 165 15.53 -0.68 -8.11
N SER A 166 15.39 -0.80 -6.79
CA SER A 166 16.53 -1.09 -5.91
C SER A 166 16.10 -1.72 -4.59
N SER A 167 16.91 -2.72 -4.17
CA SER A 167 16.83 -3.26 -2.82
C SER A 167 18.24 -3.58 -2.33
N ARG A 168 18.72 -2.82 -1.31
CA ARG A 168 20.08 -2.95 -0.78
C ARG A 168 20.18 -2.46 0.66
N GLY A 169 21.04 -3.09 1.46
CA GLY A 169 21.36 -2.63 2.82
C GLY A 169 20.16 -2.65 3.78
N GLY A 170 19.26 -3.63 3.61
CA GLY A 170 18.04 -3.76 4.43
C GLY A 170 16.96 -2.72 4.09
N ARG A 171 17.04 -2.07 2.92
CA ARG A 171 16.05 -1.14 2.40
C ARG A 171 15.62 -1.52 0.99
N GLY A 172 14.43 -1.13 0.61
CA GLY A 172 13.92 -1.29 -0.75
C GLY A 172 13.15 -0.05 -1.18
N MET A 173 13.38 0.34 -2.42
CA MET A 173 12.67 1.42 -3.09
C MET A 173 11.57 0.85 -3.95
N ALA A 174 10.39 1.42 -3.89
CA ALA A 174 9.29 1.13 -4.79
C ALA A 174 8.74 2.41 -5.43
N ARG A 175 8.26 2.28 -6.66
CA ARG A 175 7.56 3.35 -7.38
C ARG A 175 6.23 2.83 -7.87
N ALA A 176 5.27 3.73 -8.08
CA ALA A 176 4.01 3.39 -8.70
C ALA A 176 3.51 4.52 -9.61
N GLN A 177 2.85 4.13 -10.69
CA GLN A 177 1.97 4.94 -11.50
C GLN A 177 0.56 4.44 -11.30
N VAL A 178 -0.37 5.34 -10.99
CA VAL A 178 -1.76 4.99 -10.73
C VAL A 178 -2.61 5.55 -11.85
N PHE A 179 -3.37 4.69 -12.51
CA PHE A 179 -4.24 5.04 -13.62
C PHE A 179 -5.71 4.84 -13.23
N ASP A 180 -6.58 5.70 -13.74
CA ASP A 180 -8.02 5.51 -13.66
C ASP A 180 -8.51 4.47 -14.69
N SER A 181 -9.80 4.14 -14.64
CA SER A 181 -10.43 3.16 -15.54
C SER A 181 -10.43 3.59 -17.01
N SER A 182 -10.22 4.88 -17.31
CA SER A 182 -10.06 5.40 -18.68
C SER A 182 -8.63 5.36 -19.20
N GLY A 183 -7.65 5.01 -18.35
CA GLY A 183 -6.22 4.98 -18.66
C GLY A 183 -5.52 6.31 -18.39
N GLY A 184 -6.18 7.28 -17.77
CA GLY A 184 -5.59 8.55 -17.34
C GLY A 184 -4.66 8.37 -16.14
N LEU A 185 -3.44 8.93 -16.19
CA LEU A 185 -2.51 8.91 -15.07
C LEU A 185 -2.99 9.87 -13.97
N VAL A 186 -3.48 9.33 -12.85
CA VAL A 186 -4.01 10.13 -11.74
C VAL A 186 -2.98 10.43 -10.66
N SER A 187 -1.99 9.56 -10.46
CA SER A 187 -0.96 9.78 -9.44
C SER A 187 0.34 9.06 -9.76
N THR A 188 1.45 9.62 -9.28
CA THR A 188 2.77 8.97 -9.23
C THR A 188 3.23 8.91 -7.79
N ILE A 189 3.82 7.78 -7.39
CA ILE A 189 4.23 7.49 -6.01
C ILE A 189 5.65 6.96 -5.99
N ALA A 190 6.41 7.33 -4.96
CA ALA A 190 7.71 6.78 -4.64
C ALA A 190 7.81 6.55 -3.13
N GLN A 191 8.32 5.38 -2.72
CA GLN A 191 8.41 5.01 -1.31
C GLN A 191 9.66 4.17 -1.05
N GLU A 192 10.44 4.58 -0.05
CA GLU A 192 11.48 3.72 0.49
C GLU A 192 10.99 3.05 1.79
N GLY A 193 11.29 1.78 1.95
CA GLY A 193 10.98 1.02 3.14
C GLY A 193 12.16 0.20 3.64
N MET A 194 12.19 -0.04 4.93
CA MET A 194 13.07 -1.03 5.54
C MET A 194 12.52 -2.42 5.28
N VAL A 195 13.35 -3.32 4.76
CA VAL A 195 13.04 -4.74 4.56
C VAL A 195 14.21 -5.54 5.12
N ARG A 196 14.06 -6.12 6.29
CA ARG A 196 15.10 -6.87 6.98
C ARG A 196 14.65 -8.30 7.24
N MET A 197 15.51 -9.25 6.90
CA MET A 197 15.38 -10.65 7.28
C MET A 197 16.29 -10.95 8.46
N PRO A 198 15.95 -11.91 9.34
CA PRO A 198 16.87 -12.40 10.33
C PRO A 198 18.14 -12.90 9.63
N THR A 199 19.30 -12.44 10.08
CA THR A 199 20.57 -13.02 9.65
C THR A 199 20.84 -14.25 10.51
N ASP A 200 21.33 -15.34 9.93
CA ASP A 200 21.76 -16.56 10.66
C ASP A 200 22.86 -16.30 11.70
N SER A 201 23.46 -15.11 11.67
CA SER A 201 24.49 -14.65 12.59
C SER A 201 23.89 -13.94 13.81
N GLY A 202 23.11 -14.55 14.67
CA GLY A 202 22.75 -14.20 16.05
C GLY A 202 22.92 -12.74 16.59
N VAL A 203 23.15 -11.78 15.72
CA VAL A 203 23.20 -10.36 16.06
C VAL A 203 21.76 -9.86 16.16
N ASP A 204 21.35 -9.66 17.38
CA ASP A 204 20.09 -9.00 17.75
C ASP A 204 19.97 -7.68 16.97
N ALA A 205 19.17 -7.69 15.90
CA ALA A 205 18.85 -6.48 15.14
C ALA A 205 18.08 -5.60 16.11
N GLY A 206 18.74 -4.58 16.64
CA GLY A 206 18.30 -3.71 17.72
C GLY A 206 16.80 -3.42 17.66
N SER A 207 16.18 -3.68 18.74
CA SER A 207 14.81 -3.54 19.24
C SER A 207 13.82 -2.57 18.53
N GLY A 208 13.77 -2.59 17.21
CA GLY A 208 12.72 -1.93 16.42
C GLY A 208 11.65 -2.93 16.00
N ARG A 209 11.18 -3.77 16.91
CA ARG A 209 10.09 -4.70 16.65
C ARG A 209 8.78 -3.94 16.64
N TRP A 210 8.29 -3.58 15.46
CA TRP A 210 6.85 -3.50 15.25
C TRP A 210 6.29 -4.93 15.23
N ARG A 211 6.20 -5.54 16.39
CA ARG A 211 5.21 -6.58 16.60
C ARG A 211 3.89 -5.82 16.65
N ILE A 212 2.95 -6.18 15.78
CA ILE A 212 1.55 -6.06 16.17
C ILE A 212 1.45 -6.97 17.40
N ARG A 213 1.58 -6.40 18.60
CA ARG A 213 1.18 -7.07 19.81
C ARG A 213 -0.34 -7.18 19.73
N MET A 214 -0.82 -8.25 19.17
CA MET A 214 -2.08 -8.82 19.61
C MET A 214 -1.82 -9.17 21.07
N GLY A 215 -2.48 -8.44 21.99
CA GLY A 215 -2.26 -8.63 23.40
C GLY A 215 -2.33 -10.12 23.75
N GLU A 216 -1.30 -10.63 24.40
CA GLU A 216 -1.41 -11.86 25.18
C GLU A 216 -2.44 -11.53 26.25
N GLY A 217 -3.68 -12.04 26.08
CA GLY A 217 -4.73 -11.89 27.10
C GLY A 217 -6.09 -11.44 26.62
N ASP A 218 -6.55 -11.88 25.45
CA ASP A 218 -8.00 -11.87 25.21
C ASP A 218 -8.44 -13.31 24.87
N ASP A 219 -8.78 -14.03 25.91
CA ASP A 219 -9.38 -15.36 25.88
C ASP A 219 -10.86 -15.35 25.44
N GLY A 220 -11.29 -14.27 24.79
CA GLY A 220 -12.63 -14.23 24.18
C GLY A 220 -13.79 -14.03 25.15
N SER A 221 -13.56 -13.59 26.38
CA SER A 221 -14.64 -13.28 27.32
C SER A 221 -14.77 -11.77 27.54
N ALA A 222 -15.95 -11.25 27.17
CA ALA A 222 -16.55 -9.96 27.48
C ALA A 222 -16.31 -8.81 26.50
N ILE A 223 -17.23 -8.69 25.54
CA ILE A 223 -17.70 -7.38 25.06
C ILE A 223 -18.98 -7.09 25.83
N PRO A 224 -19.05 -6.06 26.69
CA PRO A 224 -20.34 -5.57 27.20
C PRO A 224 -21.08 -4.81 26.09
N GLY A 225 -22.42 -4.91 26.10
CA GLY A 225 -23.36 -4.42 25.13
C GLY A 225 -23.44 -2.90 24.93
#